data_12c01138bf02445d4d8dd4fba602c772
#
_entry.id   12c01138bf02445d4d8dd4fba602c772
#
_cell.length_a   1.000
_cell.length_b   1.000
_cell.length_c   1.000
_cell.angle_alpha   90.00
_cell.angle_beta   90.00
_cell.angle_gamma   90.00
#
_symmetry.space_group_name_H-M   'P 1'
#
loop_
_entity.id
_entity.type
_entity.pdbx_description
1 polymer ?
#
loop_
_entity_poly.entity_id
_entity_poly.type
_entity_poly.pdbx_seq_one_letter_code
_entity_poly.pdbx_strand_id
1 'polypeptide(L)'
;MHDPILFAFRGKFYLYYKGEPMGEELYMGGRETKWGVAIADNILGPYHRSEYNPVTNSGHETCLWQYNGGIAAFLRTDGVETNTHQFSEDGINFEIKSVIKQDQKACGPYRHLESDYTPLKGMEWGLCHDVSKDYGFIKRFDIDEWQKKVYTNREMYE
;
A
#
# COMPACT_ATOMS: atom_id res chain seq x y z
N MET A 1 -12.42 -3.84 -10.27
CA MET A 1 -11.17 -4.46 -9.76
C MET A 1 -10.03 -4.06 -10.68
N HIS A 2 -8.97 -3.45 -10.16
CA HIS A 2 -7.80 -3.02 -10.92
C HIS A 2 -6.53 -3.01 -10.05
N ASP A 3 -5.38 -2.68 -10.66
CA ASP A 3 -4.05 -2.60 -10.05
C ASP A 3 -3.64 -3.86 -9.27
N PRO A 4 -3.61 -5.04 -9.94
CA PRO A 4 -3.27 -6.28 -9.26
C PRO A 4 -1.78 -6.34 -8.89
N ILE A 5 -1.49 -6.87 -7.70
CA ILE A 5 -0.14 -7.17 -7.23
C ILE A 5 -0.12 -8.61 -6.73
N LEU A 6 0.80 -9.41 -7.26
CA LEU A 6 0.92 -10.83 -6.94
C LEU A 6 2.18 -11.12 -6.14
N PHE A 7 2.03 -11.86 -5.04
CA PHE A 7 3.14 -12.39 -4.25
C PHE A 7 3.05 -13.90 -4.08
N ALA A 8 4.19 -14.58 -4.17
CA ALA A 8 4.37 -15.90 -3.60
C ALA A 8 4.70 -15.71 -2.10
N PHE A 9 3.82 -16.15 -1.22
CA PHE A 9 3.95 -15.90 0.20
C PHE A 9 3.44 -17.10 1.00
N ARG A 10 4.24 -17.62 1.95
CA ARG A 10 3.89 -18.77 2.80
C ARG A 10 3.35 -19.98 2.05
N GLY A 11 3.99 -20.30 0.91
CA GLY A 11 3.63 -21.46 0.09
C GLY A 11 2.35 -21.30 -0.73
N LYS A 12 1.76 -20.12 -0.76
CA LYS A 12 0.58 -19.77 -1.54
C LYS A 12 0.82 -18.53 -2.40
N PHE A 13 -0.14 -18.21 -3.27
CA PHE A 13 -0.11 -17.03 -4.13
C PHE A 13 -1.19 -16.07 -3.68
N TYR A 14 -0.77 -14.86 -3.28
CA TYR A 14 -1.62 -13.78 -2.81
C TYR A 14 -1.76 -12.74 -3.90
N LEU A 15 -2.94 -12.62 -4.47
CA LEU A 15 -3.29 -11.62 -5.46
C LEU A 15 -4.03 -10.48 -4.78
N TYR A 16 -3.32 -9.40 -4.52
CA TYR A 16 -3.94 -8.17 -4.04
C TYR A 16 -4.53 -7.38 -5.20
N TYR A 17 -5.64 -6.73 -4.95
CA TYR A 17 -6.32 -5.93 -5.95
C TYR A 17 -7.09 -4.78 -5.29
N LYS A 18 -7.16 -3.71 -6.04
CA LYS A 18 -7.95 -2.54 -5.69
C LYS A 18 -9.40 -2.72 -6.14
N GLY A 19 -10.34 -2.32 -5.31
CA GLY A 19 -11.76 -2.38 -5.61
C GLY A 19 -12.56 -1.33 -4.85
N GLU A 20 -13.77 -1.13 -5.30
CA GLU A 20 -14.76 -0.28 -4.67
C GLU A 20 -15.93 -1.14 -4.18
N PRO A 21 -16.57 -0.80 -3.07
CA PRO A 21 -17.80 -1.44 -2.66
C PRO A 21 -18.89 -1.30 -3.72
N MET A 22 -19.61 -2.38 -4.00
CA MET A 22 -20.74 -2.31 -4.91
C MET A 22 -21.84 -1.41 -4.35
N GLY A 23 -22.32 -0.48 -5.16
CA GLY A 23 -23.37 0.46 -4.76
C GLY A 23 -22.88 1.75 -4.13
N GLU A 24 -21.57 1.90 -3.93
CA GLU A 24 -20.92 3.13 -3.48
C GLU A 24 -20.13 3.78 -4.63
N GLU A 25 -20.72 3.80 -5.81
CA GLU A 25 -20.12 4.44 -6.97
C GLU A 25 -20.03 5.96 -6.75
N LEU A 26 -18.93 6.38 -6.21
CA LEU A 26 -18.64 7.80 -6.09
C LEU A 26 -18.18 8.35 -7.44
N TYR A 27 -18.74 9.47 -7.81
CA TYR A 27 -18.32 10.23 -8.97
C TYR A 27 -16.82 10.54 -8.88
N MET A 28 -16.08 10.22 -9.93
CA MET A 28 -14.61 10.33 -10.05
C MET A 28 -13.79 9.21 -9.40
N GLY A 29 -14.36 8.05 -9.26
CA GLY A 29 -13.60 6.83 -9.00
C GLY A 29 -12.71 6.88 -7.77
N GLY A 30 -13.19 6.41 -6.67
CA GLY A 30 -12.26 5.87 -5.75
C GLY A 30 -11.95 6.61 -4.48
N ARG A 31 -12.81 7.43 -3.98
CA ARG A 31 -12.62 7.94 -2.60
C ARG A 31 -12.84 6.88 -1.52
N GLU A 32 -13.50 5.80 -1.88
CA GLU A 32 -13.72 4.63 -1.03
C GLU A 32 -12.95 3.39 -1.52
N THR A 33 -11.94 3.59 -2.35
CA THR A 33 -11.11 2.49 -2.86
C THR A 33 -10.40 1.79 -1.71
N LYS A 34 -10.55 0.47 -1.65
CA LYS A 34 -9.95 -0.41 -0.66
C LYS A 34 -9.22 -1.53 -1.35
N TRP A 35 -8.30 -2.16 -0.64
CA TRP A 35 -7.60 -3.33 -1.14
C TRP A 35 -8.22 -4.61 -0.61
N GLY A 36 -8.34 -5.58 -1.49
CA GLY A 36 -8.70 -6.95 -1.18
C GLY A 36 -7.59 -7.90 -1.56
N VAL A 37 -7.70 -9.15 -1.12
CA VAL A 37 -6.80 -10.23 -1.48
C VAL A 37 -7.59 -11.46 -1.90
N ALA A 38 -7.09 -12.14 -2.91
CA ALA A 38 -7.53 -13.49 -3.29
C ALA A 38 -6.31 -14.42 -3.24
N ILE A 39 -6.51 -15.65 -2.76
CA ILE A 39 -5.43 -16.58 -2.44
C ILE A 39 -5.62 -17.86 -3.24
N ALA A 40 -4.52 -18.40 -3.75
CA ALA A 40 -4.48 -19.66 -4.49
C ALA A 40 -3.31 -20.55 -4.06
N ASP A 41 -3.45 -21.83 -4.22
CA ASP A 41 -2.36 -22.80 -4.02
C ASP A 41 -1.47 -22.94 -5.28
N ASN A 42 -1.95 -22.46 -6.43
CA ASN A 42 -1.25 -22.47 -7.69
C ASN A 42 -1.27 -21.08 -8.33
N ILE A 43 -0.18 -20.66 -8.97
CA ILE A 43 -0.06 -19.35 -9.63
C ILE A 43 -1.12 -19.14 -10.72
N LEU A 44 -1.57 -20.19 -11.36
CA LEU A 44 -2.65 -20.15 -12.36
C LEU A 44 -4.04 -20.17 -11.74
N GLY A 45 -4.16 -20.24 -10.41
CA GLY A 45 -5.42 -20.32 -9.69
C GLY A 45 -5.96 -21.74 -9.52
N PRO A 46 -7.25 -21.89 -9.16
CA PRO A 46 -8.22 -20.81 -8.97
C PRO A 46 -7.89 -19.93 -7.74
N TYR A 47 -8.16 -18.63 -7.86
CA TYR A 47 -8.02 -17.69 -6.76
C TYR A 47 -9.33 -17.52 -6.01
N HIS A 48 -9.29 -17.68 -4.71
CA HIS A 48 -10.44 -17.52 -3.82
C HIS A 48 -10.30 -16.22 -3.04
N ARG A 49 -11.34 -15.39 -3.08
CA ARG A 49 -11.38 -14.14 -2.32
C ARG A 49 -11.34 -14.43 -0.82
N SER A 50 -10.52 -13.69 -0.09
CA SER A 50 -10.54 -13.75 1.37
C SER A 50 -11.90 -13.28 1.91
N GLU A 51 -12.39 -13.98 2.92
CA GLU A 51 -13.59 -13.58 3.67
C GLU A 51 -13.36 -12.31 4.51
N TYR A 52 -12.10 -11.97 4.76
CA TYR A 52 -11.69 -10.79 5.52
C TYR A 52 -11.51 -9.53 4.65
N ASN A 53 -11.89 -9.59 3.37
CA ASN A 53 -11.86 -8.42 2.51
C ASN A 53 -12.89 -7.36 2.96
N PRO A 54 -12.54 -6.07 2.91
CA PRO A 54 -11.28 -5.51 2.48
C PRO A 54 -10.18 -5.64 3.54
N VAL A 55 -8.93 -5.81 3.10
CA VAL A 55 -7.75 -5.93 3.99
C VAL A 55 -7.13 -4.59 4.37
N THR A 56 -7.51 -3.51 3.69
CA THR A 56 -7.20 -2.12 4.07
C THR A 56 -8.44 -1.25 3.94
N ASN A 57 -8.50 -0.15 4.68
CA ASN A 57 -9.64 0.78 4.64
C ASN A 57 -9.42 1.98 3.71
N SER A 58 -8.32 2.00 3.00
CA SER A 58 -7.92 3.09 2.11
C SER A 58 -6.99 2.57 1.03
N GLY A 59 -6.59 3.45 0.14
CA GLY A 59 -5.44 3.19 -0.69
C GLY A 59 -5.72 3.14 -2.18
N HIS A 60 -6.14 4.25 -2.77
CA HIS A 60 -6.18 4.36 -4.22
C HIS A 60 -4.80 4.11 -4.83
N GLU A 61 -3.79 4.81 -4.34
CA GLU A 61 -2.39 4.63 -4.72
C GLU A 61 -1.66 3.88 -3.60
N THR A 62 -1.48 2.59 -3.78
CA THR A 62 -0.86 1.72 -2.76
C THR A 62 0.32 0.98 -3.36
N CYS A 63 1.39 0.88 -2.60
CA CYS A 63 2.50 0.00 -2.90
C CYS A 63 2.57 -1.09 -1.84
N LEU A 64 2.69 -2.35 -2.29
CA LEU A 64 2.88 -3.50 -1.41
C LEU A 64 4.25 -4.14 -1.72
N TRP A 65 4.88 -4.71 -0.69
CA TRP A 65 6.13 -5.48 -0.84
C TRP A 65 6.30 -6.49 0.27
N GLN A 66 7.04 -7.56 -0.02
CA GLN A 66 7.42 -8.53 1.01
C GLN A 66 8.50 -7.94 1.90
N TYR A 67 8.32 -8.13 3.20
CA TYR A 67 9.27 -7.66 4.20
C TYR A 67 9.23 -8.55 5.44
N ASN A 68 10.40 -8.94 5.94
CA ASN A 68 10.60 -9.65 7.21
C ASN A 68 9.57 -10.75 7.49
N GLY A 69 9.32 -11.62 6.51
CA GLY A 69 8.36 -12.73 6.63
C GLY A 69 6.89 -12.33 6.58
N GLY A 70 6.57 -11.08 6.24
CA GLY A 70 5.22 -10.56 6.07
C GLY A 70 5.07 -9.73 4.80
N ILE A 71 4.01 -8.97 4.73
CA ILE A 71 3.69 -8.03 3.67
C ILE A 71 3.61 -6.62 4.26
N ALA A 72 4.41 -5.72 3.72
CA ALA A 72 4.35 -4.30 4.03
C ALA A 72 3.54 -3.55 2.96
N ALA A 73 2.88 -2.48 3.36
CA ALA A 73 2.12 -1.62 2.48
C ALA A 73 2.39 -0.14 2.79
N PHE A 74 2.38 0.67 1.75
CA PHE A 74 2.29 2.12 1.86
C PHE A 74 1.04 2.59 1.15
N LEU A 75 0.10 3.12 1.91
CA LEU A 75 -1.19 3.60 1.41
C LEU A 75 -1.12 5.09 1.13
N ARG A 76 -1.44 5.44 -0.10
CA ARG A 76 -1.49 6.84 -0.57
C ARG A 76 -2.87 7.13 -1.13
N THR A 77 -3.23 8.39 -1.09
CA THR A 77 -4.49 8.94 -1.57
C THR A 77 -5.73 8.17 -1.13
N ASP A 78 -6.76 8.89 -0.91
CA ASP A 78 -8.10 8.46 -0.57
C ASP A 78 -8.23 7.62 0.72
N GLY A 79 -9.25 7.96 1.48
CA GLY A 79 -9.62 7.27 2.69
C GLY A 79 -8.88 7.71 3.96
N VAL A 80 -9.30 7.12 5.06
CA VAL A 80 -8.87 7.52 6.41
C VAL A 80 -7.45 7.08 6.78
N GLU A 81 -6.91 6.09 6.07
CA GLU A 81 -5.58 5.54 6.31
C GLU A 81 -4.52 6.04 5.32
N THR A 82 -4.80 7.15 4.66
CA THR A 82 -3.86 7.75 3.71
C THR A 82 -2.54 8.15 4.39
N ASN A 83 -1.44 8.01 3.65
CA ASN A 83 -0.07 8.25 4.11
C ASN A 83 0.38 7.34 5.27
N THR A 84 -0.18 6.15 5.37
CA THR A 84 0.26 5.19 6.37
C THR A 84 1.17 4.12 5.78
N HIS A 85 2.19 3.75 6.54
CA HIS A 85 2.86 2.47 6.38
C HIS A 85 2.16 1.43 7.24
N GLN A 86 1.86 0.31 6.64
CA GLN A 86 1.21 -0.82 7.31
C GLN A 86 2.03 -2.09 7.12
N PHE A 87 1.84 -3.03 8.02
CA PHE A 87 2.49 -4.33 7.95
C PHE A 87 1.51 -5.43 8.37
N SER A 88 1.57 -6.54 7.67
CA SER A 88 0.80 -7.74 7.95
C SER A 88 1.73 -8.95 8.03
N GLU A 89 1.69 -9.68 9.12
CA GLU A 89 2.43 -10.94 9.24
C GLU A 89 1.82 -12.04 8.38
N ASP A 90 0.51 -12.07 8.26
CA ASP A 90 -0.25 -13.12 7.55
C ASP A 90 -0.67 -12.74 6.12
N GLY A 91 -0.44 -11.49 5.72
CA GLY A 91 -0.87 -10.96 4.42
C GLY A 91 -2.36 -10.58 4.35
N ILE A 92 -3.06 -10.60 5.46
CA ILE A 92 -4.51 -10.31 5.56
C ILE A 92 -4.77 -9.19 6.57
N ASN A 93 -4.23 -9.32 7.77
CA ASN A 93 -4.43 -8.36 8.85
C ASN A 93 -3.33 -7.31 8.85
N PHE A 94 -3.63 -6.12 8.32
CA PHE A 94 -2.69 -5.01 8.24
C PHE A 94 -2.82 -4.09 9.46
N GLU A 95 -1.69 -3.80 10.08
CA GLU A 95 -1.57 -2.87 11.19
C GLU A 95 -0.81 -1.61 10.74
N ILE A 96 -1.30 -0.45 11.12
CA ILE A 96 -0.59 0.82 10.89
C ILE A 96 0.65 0.84 11.77
N LYS A 97 1.82 1.00 11.16
CA LYS A 97 3.11 1.08 11.84
C LYS A 97 3.66 2.50 11.89
N SER A 98 3.33 3.33 10.91
CA SER A 98 3.73 4.73 10.90
C SER A 98 2.87 5.57 9.97
N VAL A 99 2.89 6.88 10.19
CA VAL A 99 2.30 7.88 9.31
C VAL A 99 3.39 8.75 8.72
N ILE A 100 3.36 8.95 7.42
CA ILE A 100 4.31 9.81 6.72
C ILE A 100 3.61 11.09 6.29
N LYS A 101 4.12 12.21 6.76
CA LYS A 101 3.69 13.53 6.29
C LYS A 101 4.43 13.85 4.99
N GLN A 102 3.93 13.35 3.90
CA GLN A 102 4.53 13.56 2.60
C GLN A 102 3.46 13.76 1.52
N ASP A 103 3.65 14.76 0.70
CA ASP A 103 2.74 15.09 -0.39
C ASP A 103 3.22 14.51 -1.73
N GLN A 104 3.48 13.19 -1.77
CA GLN A 104 3.74 12.49 -3.02
C GLN A 104 2.44 11.89 -3.56
N LYS A 105 2.20 12.12 -4.84
CA LYS A 105 1.10 11.51 -5.57
C LYS A 105 1.62 10.28 -6.33
N ALA A 106 0.85 9.18 -6.30
CA ALA A 106 1.11 7.96 -7.06
C ALA A 106 2.60 7.55 -7.02
N CYS A 107 3.07 7.06 -5.90
CA CYS A 107 4.48 6.79 -5.71
C CYS A 107 4.83 5.30 -5.83
N GLY A 108 5.96 5.03 -6.48
CA GLY A 108 6.64 3.73 -6.48
C GLY A 108 7.88 3.79 -5.59
N PRO A 109 7.82 3.31 -4.33
CA PRO A 109 8.96 3.31 -3.45
C PRO A 109 10.05 2.37 -3.98
N TYR A 110 11.30 2.81 -3.89
CA TYR A 110 12.43 1.94 -4.12
C TYR A 110 12.51 0.91 -3.00
N ARG A 111 12.68 -0.34 -3.41
CA ARG A 111 12.83 -1.49 -2.52
C ARG A 111 14.14 -2.17 -2.80
N HIS A 112 14.98 -2.28 -1.81
CA HIS A 112 16.15 -3.13 -1.92
C HIS A 112 15.75 -4.55 -1.51
N LEU A 113 15.92 -5.53 -2.40
CA LEU A 113 15.47 -6.91 -2.17
C LEU A 113 16.18 -7.59 -0.98
N GLU A 114 17.34 -7.11 -0.59
CA GLU A 114 18.21 -7.71 0.42
C GLU A 114 18.41 -6.83 1.66
N SER A 115 17.67 -5.73 1.79
CA SER A 115 17.92 -4.81 2.90
C SER A 115 17.00 -5.09 4.09
N ASP A 116 17.50 -4.75 5.29
CA ASP A 116 16.77 -4.63 6.55
C ASP A 116 15.74 -3.48 6.51
N TYR A 117 14.97 -3.42 5.44
CA TYR A 117 13.92 -2.44 5.28
C TYR A 117 12.85 -2.66 6.33
N THR A 118 12.81 -1.81 7.31
CA THR A 118 11.68 -1.81 8.23
C THR A 118 10.51 -1.05 7.59
N PRO A 119 9.26 -1.44 7.78
CA PRO A 119 8.11 -0.62 7.40
C PRO A 119 8.20 0.79 7.98
N LEU A 120 8.94 0.96 9.06
CA LEU A 120 9.23 2.22 9.73
C LEU A 120 10.21 3.10 8.95
N LYS A 121 11.19 2.49 8.29
CA LYS A 121 12.09 3.19 7.37
C LYS A 121 11.47 3.32 5.97
N GLY A 122 10.47 2.51 5.69
CA GLY A 122 9.58 2.48 4.54
C GLY A 122 10.24 2.54 3.19
N MET A 123 10.87 3.63 2.89
CA MET A 123 11.56 3.87 1.65
C MET A 123 12.64 4.93 1.87
N GLU A 124 13.77 4.79 1.20
CA GLU A 124 14.80 5.83 1.19
C GLU A 124 14.53 6.83 0.07
N TRP A 125 14.07 6.33 -1.05
CA TRP A 125 13.68 7.13 -2.20
C TRP A 125 12.64 6.39 -3.03
N GLY A 126 12.06 7.07 -3.98
CA GLY A 126 11.12 6.49 -4.91
C GLY A 126 10.90 7.35 -6.13
N LEU A 127 10.00 6.88 -6.99
CA LEU A 127 9.53 7.62 -8.14
C LEU A 127 8.06 8.00 -7.91
N CYS A 128 7.71 9.21 -8.27
CA CYS A 128 6.32 9.64 -8.33
C CYS A 128 6.05 10.39 -9.62
N HIS A 129 4.80 10.49 -10.01
CA HIS A 129 4.45 11.42 -11.05
C HIS A 129 4.16 12.80 -10.46
N ASP A 130 4.46 13.81 -11.24
CA ASP A 130 4.06 15.17 -10.97
C ASP A 130 3.31 15.70 -12.20
N VAL A 131 2.25 16.44 -11.96
CA VAL A 131 1.43 17.01 -13.03
C VAL A 131 1.55 18.51 -12.96
N SER A 132 2.37 19.08 -13.85
CA SER A 132 2.35 20.50 -14.09
C SER A 132 1.12 20.88 -14.92
N LYS A 133 0.84 22.18 -15.06
CA LYS A 133 -0.34 22.66 -15.80
C LYS A 133 -0.44 22.15 -17.24
N ASP A 134 0.68 21.79 -17.85
CA ASP A 134 0.74 21.49 -19.27
C ASP A 134 1.13 20.03 -19.58
N TYR A 135 1.82 19.34 -18.68
CA TYR A 135 2.23 17.94 -18.87
C TYR A 135 2.61 17.26 -17.56
N GLY A 136 2.49 15.94 -17.56
CA GLY A 136 2.97 15.09 -16.48
C GLY A 136 4.40 14.61 -16.73
N PHE A 137 5.15 14.42 -15.66
CA PHE A 137 6.48 13.84 -15.69
C PHE A 137 6.74 12.97 -14.48
N ILE A 138 7.72 12.08 -14.62
CA ILE A 138 8.17 11.24 -13.51
C ILE A 138 9.36 11.93 -12.85
N LYS A 139 9.31 12.05 -11.53
CA LYS A 139 10.42 12.57 -10.73
C LYS A 139 10.83 11.59 -9.65
N ARG A 140 12.09 11.63 -9.28
CA ARG A 140 12.61 10.99 -8.09
C ARG A 140 12.28 11.87 -6.88
N PHE A 141 11.93 11.23 -5.77
CA PHE A 141 11.90 11.84 -4.46
C PHE A 141 12.79 11.06 -3.50
N ASP A 142 13.40 11.77 -2.58
CA ASP A 142 14.14 11.20 -1.47
C ASP A 142 13.39 11.54 -0.17
N ILE A 143 13.48 10.66 0.82
CA ILE A 143 12.87 10.89 2.13
C ILE A 143 13.91 11.44 3.08
N ASP A 144 13.72 12.67 3.47
CA ASP A 144 14.54 13.31 4.49
C ASP A 144 14.32 12.70 5.87
N GLU A 145 15.28 12.87 6.77
CA GLU A 145 15.19 12.27 8.11
C GLU A 145 13.96 12.71 8.90
N TRP A 146 13.54 13.96 8.76
CA TRP A 146 12.34 14.46 9.43
C TRP A 146 11.04 13.81 8.88
N GLN A 147 11.03 13.38 7.62
CA GLN A 147 9.92 12.66 7.01
C GLN A 147 9.89 11.19 7.44
N LYS A 148 11.00 10.69 7.97
CA LYS A 148 11.08 9.35 8.55
C LYS A 148 10.54 9.31 10.00
N LYS A 149 10.04 10.42 10.51
CA LYS A 149 9.44 10.45 11.83
C LYS A 149 8.25 9.52 11.90
N VAL A 150 8.40 8.52 12.72
CA VAL A 150 7.38 7.51 12.99
C VAL A 150 6.48 8.03 14.10
N TYR A 151 5.19 7.91 13.90
CA TYR A 151 4.20 8.14 14.94
C TYR A 151 3.70 6.77 15.40
N THR A 152 3.75 6.52 16.68
CA THR A 152 3.06 5.36 17.26
C THR A 152 1.55 5.62 17.21
N ASN A 153 0.74 4.56 17.23
CA ASN A 153 -0.71 4.72 17.26
C ASN A 153 -1.18 5.61 18.42
N ARG A 154 -0.41 5.65 19.50
CA ARG A 154 -0.70 6.49 20.66
C ARG A 154 -0.52 7.98 20.34
N GLU A 155 0.51 8.34 19.59
CA GLU A 155 0.79 9.72 19.20
C GLU A 155 -0.14 10.26 18.11
N MET A 156 -0.90 9.38 17.46
CA MET A 156 -1.90 9.80 16.47
C MET A 156 -3.19 10.34 17.10
N TYR A 157 -3.42 10.04 18.39
CA TYR A 157 -4.65 10.39 19.11
C TYR A 157 -4.44 11.44 20.22
N GLU A 158 -3.20 11.88 20.44
CA GLU A 158 -2.84 13.01 21.28
C GLU A 158 -2.66 14.29 20.45
#